data_d3db9d09605d835177f3c44313f604db
#
_entry.id   d3db9d09605d835177f3c44313f604db
#
_cell.length_a   1.000
_cell.length_b   1.000
_cell.length_c   1.000
_cell.angle_alpha   90.00
_cell.angle_beta   90.00
_cell.angle_gamma   90.00
#
_symmetry.space_group_name_H-M   'P 1'
#
loop_
_entity.id
_entity.type
_entity.pdbx_description
1 polymer ?
#
loop_
_entity_poly.entity_id
_entity_poly.type
_entity_poly.pdbx_seq_one_letter_code
_entity_poly.pdbx_strand_id
1 'polypeptide(L)'
;YPQEKELTLIIPFFWKMENQYRTPIQEDGSFSFRFPVYAKLREVSIRNYAEHLYIHPGDSIHVEIDFKDLFHPKVTGDAEKLNQEILAFTESAYYYIQNYNMKPESDVKDFEAELKKDYNFRLERRNEYLVKYKPMEDVVLFTEELLKQDYYYALLFNGMSYLFETRKEMDRYHTLLPEINKLYTKGILSARLYDVADEAERYIAYGIAFRDKKNPSIEAIMATMGESEMNQYLYTKLIAGSLCTNDTLAFHEKRTQFDSIVKMSHLRAQVMQIYNQTKSYLKNPQPVS
;
A
#
# COMPACT_ATOMS: atom_id res chain seq x y z
N TYR A 1 24.58 -15.78 -12.53
CA TYR A 1 23.22 -16.17 -12.87
C TYR A 1 22.51 -16.51 -11.56
N PRO A 2 21.26 -16.08 -11.33
CA PRO A 2 20.54 -16.45 -10.14
C PRO A 2 20.38 -17.98 -10.12
N GLN A 3 20.60 -18.58 -8.96
CA GLN A 3 20.33 -20.00 -8.74
C GLN A 3 18.80 -20.26 -8.64
N GLU A 4 18.00 -19.22 -8.70
CA GLU A 4 16.54 -19.30 -8.62
C GLU A 4 15.98 -19.87 -9.92
N LYS A 5 15.16 -20.90 -9.79
CA LYS A 5 14.47 -21.55 -10.89
C LYS A 5 13.11 -20.94 -11.19
N GLU A 6 12.63 -20.04 -10.32
CA GLU A 6 11.35 -19.37 -10.46
C GLU A 6 11.44 -17.92 -9.97
N LEU A 7 10.58 -17.06 -10.52
CA LEU A 7 10.37 -15.69 -10.08
C LEU A 7 9.04 -15.56 -9.36
N THR A 8 8.99 -14.60 -8.46
CA THR A 8 7.78 -14.24 -7.71
C THR A 8 7.39 -12.82 -8.03
N LEU A 9 6.23 -12.61 -8.65
CA LEU A 9 5.59 -11.31 -8.75
C LEU A 9 4.78 -11.07 -7.48
N ILE A 10 4.94 -9.88 -6.94
CA ILE A 10 4.27 -9.42 -5.73
C ILE A 10 3.31 -8.31 -6.10
N ILE A 11 2.08 -8.44 -5.65
CA ILE A 11 1.10 -7.36 -5.63
C ILE A 11 0.93 -6.93 -4.18
N PRO A 12 1.41 -5.74 -3.78
CA PRO A 12 1.22 -5.23 -2.42
C PRO A 12 -0.27 -5.24 -2.05
N PHE A 13 -0.58 -5.73 -0.85
CA PHE A 13 -1.99 -5.78 -0.41
C PHE A 13 -2.16 -5.13 0.96
N PHE A 14 -1.52 -5.64 2.01
CA PHE A 14 -1.40 -5.05 3.33
C PHE A 14 -0.04 -5.41 3.88
N TRP A 15 0.39 -4.74 4.93
CA TRP A 15 1.68 -5.04 5.55
C TRP A 15 1.83 -6.54 5.83
N LYS A 16 2.85 -7.18 5.24
CA LYS A 16 3.13 -8.62 5.26
C LYS A 16 2.09 -9.52 4.57
N MET A 17 1.06 -8.96 3.94
CA MET A 17 0.16 -9.71 3.08
C MET A 17 0.39 -9.31 1.63
N GLU A 18 0.75 -10.27 0.82
CA GLU A 18 1.09 -10.07 -0.58
C GLU A 18 0.38 -11.12 -1.42
N ASN A 19 -0.25 -10.69 -2.49
CA ASN A 19 -0.65 -11.63 -3.52
C ASN A 19 0.59 -11.99 -4.32
N GLN A 20 1.00 -13.25 -4.25
CA GLN A 20 2.18 -13.76 -4.91
C GLN A 20 1.79 -14.63 -6.09
N TYR A 21 2.40 -14.37 -7.23
CA TYR A 21 2.31 -15.20 -8.42
C TYR A 21 3.71 -15.72 -8.73
N ARG A 22 3.84 -17.03 -8.89
CA ARG A 22 5.12 -17.68 -9.19
C ARG A 22 5.14 -18.17 -10.61
N THR A 23 6.27 -18.04 -11.27
CA THR A 23 6.50 -18.55 -12.64
C THR A 23 7.91 -19.12 -12.77
N PRO A 24 8.09 -20.24 -13.47
CA PRO A 24 9.42 -20.75 -13.73
C PRO A 24 10.19 -19.81 -14.68
N ILE A 25 11.50 -19.75 -14.50
CA ILE A 25 12.41 -19.16 -15.46
C ILE A 25 12.71 -20.24 -16.53
N GLN A 26 12.47 -19.93 -17.79
CA GLN A 26 12.75 -20.84 -18.91
C GLN A 26 14.26 -20.94 -19.16
N GLU A 27 14.70 -21.92 -19.97
CA GLU A 27 16.12 -22.13 -20.29
C GLU A 27 16.78 -20.91 -20.97
N ASP A 28 16.00 -20.14 -21.72
CA ASP A 28 16.43 -18.89 -22.37
C ASP A 28 16.40 -17.66 -21.43
N GLY A 29 16.03 -17.85 -20.16
CA GLY A 29 15.89 -16.79 -19.17
C GLY A 29 14.56 -16.05 -19.20
N SER A 30 13.64 -16.41 -20.11
CA SER A 30 12.33 -15.78 -20.19
C SER A 30 11.38 -16.25 -19.08
N PHE A 31 10.41 -15.39 -18.74
CA PHE A 31 9.36 -15.69 -17.78
C PHE A 31 8.07 -14.98 -18.16
N SER A 32 6.94 -15.41 -17.63
CA SER A 32 5.64 -14.78 -17.88
C SER A 32 4.74 -14.85 -16.66
N PHE A 33 4.07 -13.73 -16.35
CA PHE A 33 3.01 -13.66 -15.36
C PHE A 33 1.69 -13.26 -16.02
N ARG A 34 0.61 -13.86 -15.54
CA ARG A 34 -0.75 -13.43 -15.86
C ARG A 34 -1.56 -13.35 -14.58
N PHE A 35 -2.08 -12.16 -14.30
CA PHE A 35 -2.82 -11.90 -13.07
C PHE A 35 -3.86 -10.80 -13.28
N PRO A 36 -4.94 -10.77 -12.46
CA PRO A 36 -5.95 -9.74 -12.55
C PRO A 36 -5.50 -8.45 -11.89
N VAL A 37 -5.84 -7.31 -12.49
CA VAL A 37 -5.67 -5.96 -11.94
C VAL A 37 -7.04 -5.35 -11.71
N TYR A 38 -7.35 -4.99 -10.48
CA TYR A 38 -8.68 -4.52 -10.07
C TYR A 38 -8.74 -3.01 -9.74
N ALA A 39 -7.63 -2.30 -9.90
CA ALA A 39 -7.54 -0.86 -9.64
C ALA A 39 -7.30 -0.10 -10.94
N LYS A 40 -7.60 1.22 -10.93
CA LYS A 40 -7.28 2.08 -12.07
C LYS A 40 -5.78 2.07 -12.38
N LEU A 41 -4.96 2.16 -11.33
CA LEU A 41 -3.51 2.05 -11.40
C LEU A 41 -3.00 1.17 -10.26
N ARG A 42 -2.13 0.24 -10.56
CA ARG A 42 -1.60 -0.70 -9.59
C ARG A 42 -0.09 -0.77 -9.61
N GLU A 43 0.51 -0.67 -8.43
CA GLU A 43 1.90 -1.01 -8.20
C GLU A 43 2.07 -2.53 -8.06
N VAL A 44 3.08 -3.08 -8.70
CA VAL A 44 3.52 -4.47 -8.59
C VAL A 44 5.05 -4.51 -8.53
N SER A 45 5.61 -5.62 -8.05
CA SER A 45 7.06 -5.82 -8.06
C SER A 45 7.42 -7.26 -8.41
N ILE A 46 8.59 -7.46 -8.97
CA ILE A 46 9.21 -8.79 -9.10
C ILE A 46 10.24 -8.90 -7.99
N ARG A 47 9.98 -9.78 -7.02
CA ARG A 47 10.77 -9.91 -5.80
C ARG A 47 12.27 -10.00 -6.10
N ASN A 48 13.07 -9.17 -5.46
CA ASN A 48 14.52 -9.06 -5.58
C ASN A 48 15.05 -8.56 -6.94
N TYR A 49 14.16 -8.25 -7.93
CA TYR A 49 14.63 -7.96 -9.30
C TYR A 49 14.07 -6.69 -9.92
N ALA A 50 12.82 -6.36 -9.68
CA ALA A 50 12.21 -5.15 -10.21
C ALA A 50 11.17 -4.65 -9.22
N GLU A 51 11.47 -3.54 -8.58
CA GLU A 51 10.58 -2.88 -7.65
C GLU A 51 9.80 -1.76 -8.38
N HIS A 52 8.61 -1.46 -7.86
CA HIS A 52 7.81 -0.30 -8.30
C HIS A 52 7.48 -0.28 -9.81
N LEU A 53 6.94 -1.39 -10.32
CA LEU A 53 6.32 -1.42 -11.64
C LEU A 53 4.86 -0.98 -11.54
N TYR A 54 4.39 -0.20 -12.50
CA TYR A 54 3.03 0.36 -12.52
C TYR A 54 2.27 -0.10 -13.76
N ILE A 55 1.04 -0.55 -13.56
CA ILE A 55 0.20 -1.13 -14.62
C ILE A 55 -1.27 -0.74 -14.47
N HIS A 56 -1.98 -0.74 -15.60
CA HIS A 56 -3.43 -0.64 -15.65
C HIS A 56 -4.08 -2.01 -15.89
N PRO A 57 -5.40 -2.14 -15.67
CA PRO A 57 -6.14 -3.31 -16.10
C PRO A 57 -6.03 -3.50 -17.62
N GLY A 58 -5.60 -4.70 -18.02
CA GLY A 58 -5.47 -5.05 -19.43
C GLY A 58 -4.12 -4.80 -20.06
N ASP A 59 -3.19 -4.12 -19.38
CA ASP A 59 -1.84 -3.90 -19.90
C ASP A 59 -1.10 -5.22 -20.17
N SER A 60 -0.34 -5.22 -21.26
CA SER A 60 0.67 -6.21 -21.59
C SER A 60 2.03 -5.52 -21.64
N ILE A 61 2.94 -5.93 -20.76
CA ILE A 61 4.27 -5.34 -20.63
C ILE A 61 5.36 -6.41 -20.80
N HIS A 62 6.49 -6.01 -21.34
CA HIS A 62 7.72 -6.76 -21.33
C HIS A 62 8.72 -6.07 -20.40
N VAL A 63 9.34 -6.85 -19.50
CA VAL A 63 10.31 -6.35 -18.52
C VAL A 63 11.65 -7.03 -18.74
N GLU A 64 12.66 -6.26 -19.09
CA GLU A 64 14.05 -6.72 -19.13
C GLU A 64 14.73 -6.33 -17.80
N ILE A 65 15.35 -7.31 -17.15
CA ILE A 65 16.02 -7.12 -15.87
C ILE A 65 17.52 -7.30 -16.08
N ASP A 66 18.31 -6.23 -15.87
CA ASP A 66 19.75 -6.32 -15.78
C ASP A 66 20.16 -6.58 -14.34
N PHE A 67 20.80 -7.72 -14.06
CA PHE A 67 21.28 -8.06 -12.71
C PHE A 67 22.38 -7.12 -12.18
N LYS A 68 22.91 -6.23 -13.01
CA LYS A 68 23.85 -5.18 -12.60
C LYS A 68 23.14 -3.89 -12.18
N ASP A 69 21.88 -3.74 -12.58
CA ASP A 69 21.05 -2.57 -12.29
C ASP A 69 19.59 -2.97 -12.07
N LEU A 70 19.32 -3.49 -10.88
CA LEU A 70 17.99 -3.97 -10.50
C LEU A 70 16.97 -2.84 -10.25
N PHE A 71 17.46 -1.60 -10.09
CA PHE A 71 16.58 -0.46 -9.81
C PHE A 71 16.00 0.19 -11.07
N HIS A 72 16.54 -0.14 -12.24
CA HIS A 72 16.11 0.44 -13.52
C HIS A 72 15.72 -0.64 -14.52
N PRO A 73 14.69 -1.47 -14.21
CA PRO A 73 14.21 -2.46 -15.18
C PRO A 73 13.71 -1.74 -16.44
N LYS A 74 14.06 -2.26 -17.60
CA LYS A 74 13.56 -1.74 -18.85
C LYS A 74 12.16 -2.29 -19.11
N VAL A 75 11.17 -1.42 -19.11
CA VAL A 75 9.77 -1.74 -19.38
C VAL A 75 9.42 -1.30 -20.79
N THR A 76 8.78 -2.20 -21.57
CA THR A 76 8.22 -1.89 -22.90
C THR A 76 6.79 -2.43 -23.00
N GLY A 77 6.02 -2.00 -23.99
CA GLY A 77 4.61 -2.35 -24.16
C GLY A 77 3.65 -1.29 -23.64
N ASP A 78 2.44 -1.71 -23.22
CA ASP A 78 1.32 -0.78 -22.98
C ASP A 78 1.62 0.24 -21.85
N ALA A 79 2.33 -0.17 -20.79
CA ALA A 79 2.69 0.70 -19.68
C ALA A 79 4.13 1.26 -19.75
N GLU A 80 4.79 1.22 -20.91
CA GLU A 80 6.16 1.73 -21.06
C GLU A 80 6.28 3.20 -20.65
N LYS A 81 5.48 4.06 -21.28
CA LYS A 81 5.49 5.50 -21.01
C LYS A 81 5.14 5.81 -19.57
N LEU A 82 4.16 5.12 -19.00
CA LEU A 82 3.75 5.27 -17.60
C LEU A 82 4.94 5.05 -16.67
N ASN A 83 5.63 3.91 -16.81
CA ASN A 83 6.75 3.55 -15.95
C ASN A 83 7.95 4.49 -16.14
N GLN A 84 8.27 4.88 -17.38
CA GLN A 84 9.33 5.84 -17.66
C GLN A 84 9.07 7.20 -17.03
N GLU A 85 7.85 7.72 -17.11
CA GLU A 85 7.50 9.01 -16.53
C GLU A 85 7.46 8.96 -14.99
N ILE A 86 6.97 7.87 -14.39
CA ILE A 86 7.00 7.71 -12.92
C ILE A 86 8.46 7.60 -12.44
N LEU A 87 9.31 6.84 -13.12
CA LEU A 87 10.73 6.74 -12.79
C LEU A 87 11.41 8.12 -12.88
N ALA A 88 11.17 8.86 -13.96
CA ALA A 88 11.72 10.21 -14.10
C ALA A 88 11.26 11.17 -12.98
N PHE A 89 10.02 11.01 -12.48
CA PHE A 89 9.54 11.75 -11.32
C PHE A 89 10.30 11.33 -10.05
N THR A 90 10.42 10.03 -9.79
CA THR A 90 11.09 9.53 -8.58
C THR A 90 12.55 9.91 -8.51
N GLU A 91 13.24 9.94 -9.64
CA GLU A 91 14.65 10.35 -9.70
C GLU A 91 14.87 11.86 -9.60
N SER A 92 13.97 12.66 -10.17
CA SER A 92 14.19 14.11 -10.32
C SER A 92 13.48 14.98 -9.29
N ALA A 93 12.34 14.54 -8.78
CA ALA A 93 11.45 15.36 -7.98
C ALA A 93 10.97 14.71 -6.67
N TYR A 94 11.04 13.38 -6.60
CA TYR A 94 10.61 12.67 -5.43
C TYR A 94 11.78 12.39 -4.49
N TYR A 95 11.70 12.93 -3.28
CA TYR A 95 12.66 12.65 -2.21
C TYR A 95 11.91 11.89 -1.11
N TYR A 96 12.44 10.72 -0.72
CA TYR A 96 11.92 10.02 0.44
C TYR A 96 11.91 10.92 1.66
N ILE A 97 10.85 10.86 2.45
CA ILE A 97 10.83 11.50 3.76
C ILE A 97 11.97 10.92 4.56
N GLN A 98 13.01 11.71 4.77
CA GLN A 98 14.04 11.33 5.73
C GLN A 98 13.34 11.21 7.07
N ASN A 99 13.61 10.10 7.80
CA ASN A 99 13.07 9.90 9.13
C ASN A 99 13.30 11.18 9.94
N TYR A 100 12.23 11.91 10.21
CA TYR A 100 12.30 13.03 11.12
C TYR A 100 12.62 12.44 12.49
N ASN A 101 13.87 12.56 12.92
CA ASN A 101 14.24 12.33 14.30
C ASN A 101 13.61 13.44 15.14
N MET A 102 12.33 13.24 15.49
CA MET A 102 11.69 14.12 16.46
C MET A 102 12.50 14.06 17.76
N LYS A 103 12.96 15.24 18.18
CA LYS A 103 13.51 15.32 19.52
C LYS A 103 12.33 15.14 20.50
N PRO A 104 12.49 14.37 21.57
CA PRO A 104 11.44 14.16 22.58
C PRO A 104 10.85 15.47 23.15
N GLU A 105 11.61 16.55 23.02
CA GLU A 105 11.27 17.88 23.55
C GLU A 105 10.46 18.74 22.57
N SER A 106 10.31 18.31 21.31
CA SER A 106 9.58 19.08 20.29
C SER A 106 8.08 19.08 20.58
N ASP A 107 7.44 20.24 20.45
CA ASP A 107 5.97 20.31 20.45
C ASP A 107 5.39 19.64 19.19
N VAL A 108 4.22 18.99 19.32
CA VAL A 108 3.48 18.41 18.17
C VAL A 108 3.24 19.44 17.06
N LYS A 109 2.98 20.69 17.44
CA LYS A 109 2.77 21.79 16.48
C LYS A 109 4.01 22.09 15.66
N ASP A 110 5.19 22.03 16.28
CA ASP A 110 6.45 22.28 15.59
C ASP A 110 6.72 21.15 14.59
N PHE A 111 6.46 19.91 14.99
CA PHE A 111 6.57 18.75 14.10
C PHE A 111 5.62 18.85 12.89
N GLU A 112 4.33 19.17 13.12
CA GLU A 112 3.37 19.32 12.03
C GLU A 112 3.76 20.46 11.08
N ALA A 113 4.29 21.56 11.60
CA ALA A 113 4.77 22.68 10.81
C ALA A 113 5.97 22.29 9.95
N GLU A 114 6.91 21.55 10.50
CA GLU A 114 8.08 21.02 9.77
C GLU A 114 7.65 20.03 8.67
N LEU A 115 6.77 19.09 9.01
CA LEU A 115 6.24 18.12 8.04
C LEU A 115 5.45 18.81 6.92
N LYS A 116 4.67 19.85 7.27
CA LYS A 116 3.94 20.66 6.28
C LYS A 116 4.89 21.43 5.36
N LYS A 117 5.98 21.95 5.89
CA LYS A 117 7.03 22.62 5.11
C LYS A 117 7.67 21.66 4.12
N ASP A 118 8.04 20.45 4.57
CA ASP A 118 8.56 19.41 3.68
C ASP A 118 7.57 19.02 2.58
N TYR A 119 6.31 18.79 2.95
CA TYR A 119 5.25 18.49 1.98
C TYR A 119 5.10 19.59 0.93
N ASN A 120 5.10 20.87 1.33
CA ASN A 120 5.02 21.98 0.40
C ASN A 120 6.24 22.05 -0.53
N PHE A 121 7.45 21.82 -0.02
CA PHE A 121 8.67 21.72 -0.83
C PHE A 121 8.55 20.64 -1.89
N ARG A 122 8.01 19.46 -1.54
CA ARG A 122 7.82 18.37 -2.49
C ARG A 122 6.74 18.68 -3.53
N LEU A 123 5.67 19.40 -3.14
CA LEU A 123 4.68 19.90 -4.09
C LEU A 123 5.30 20.88 -5.10
N GLU A 124 6.19 21.78 -4.68
CA GLU A 124 6.92 22.68 -5.57
C GLU A 124 7.78 21.88 -6.55
N ARG A 125 8.55 20.91 -6.09
CA ARG A 125 9.38 20.04 -6.94
C ARG A 125 8.53 19.25 -7.94
N ARG A 126 7.39 18.70 -7.49
CA ARG A 126 6.43 18.06 -8.38
C ARG A 126 5.91 19.04 -9.45
N ASN A 127 5.55 20.24 -9.07
CA ASN A 127 5.04 21.24 -10.03
C ASN A 127 6.11 21.61 -11.08
N GLU A 128 7.37 21.76 -10.68
CA GLU A 128 8.51 21.94 -11.61
C GLU A 128 8.60 20.75 -12.58
N TYR A 129 8.50 19.52 -12.07
CA TYR A 129 8.47 18.31 -12.90
C TYR A 129 7.33 18.34 -13.91
N LEU A 130 6.09 18.63 -13.47
CA LEU A 130 4.91 18.68 -14.35
C LEU A 130 5.05 19.72 -15.46
N VAL A 131 5.58 20.91 -15.15
CA VAL A 131 5.80 21.98 -16.15
C VAL A 131 6.87 21.56 -17.15
N LYS A 132 7.94 20.95 -16.69
CA LYS A 132 9.09 20.57 -17.53
C LYS A 132 8.78 19.41 -18.46
N TYR A 133 8.16 18.35 -17.93
CA TYR A 133 8.01 17.08 -18.64
C TYR A 133 6.62 16.87 -19.24
N LYS A 134 5.61 17.57 -18.76
CA LYS A 134 4.20 17.45 -19.21
C LYS A 134 3.76 15.99 -19.30
N PRO A 135 3.85 15.23 -18.19
CA PRO A 135 3.57 13.81 -18.19
C PRO A 135 2.08 13.52 -18.48
N MET A 136 1.78 12.27 -18.76
CA MET A 136 0.41 11.81 -18.95
C MET A 136 -0.45 12.02 -17.68
N GLU A 137 -1.78 12.09 -17.86
CA GLU A 137 -2.73 12.40 -16.78
C GLU A 137 -2.63 11.43 -15.59
N ASP A 138 -2.44 10.14 -15.86
CA ASP A 138 -2.32 9.15 -14.80
C ASP A 138 -1.06 9.35 -13.94
N VAL A 139 0.04 9.84 -14.51
CA VAL A 139 1.25 10.23 -13.75
C VAL A 139 1.01 11.50 -12.94
N VAL A 140 0.28 12.48 -13.49
CA VAL A 140 -0.12 13.67 -12.73
C VAL A 140 -0.92 13.26 -11.48
N LEU A 141 -1.91 12.40 -11.66
CA LEU A 141 -2.73 11.90 -10.56
C LEU A 141 -1.92 11.05 -9.56
N PHE A 142 -1.11 10.12 -10.09
CA PHE A 142 -0.27 9.25 -9.25
C PHE A 142 0.68 10.05 -8.36
N THR A 143 1.42 11.01 -8.92
CA THR A 143 2.39 11.82 -8.19
C THR A 143 1.75 12.70 -7.11
N GLU A 144 0.52 13.17 -7.35
CA GLU A 144 -0.24 13.91 -6.35
C GLU A 144 -0.66 13.01 -5.17
N GLU A 145 -1.21 11.84 -5.47
CA GLU A 145 -1.66 10.91 -4.45
C GLU A 145 -0.48 10.30 -3.68
N LEU A 146 0.64 10.01 -4.33
CA LEU A 146 1.84 9.51 -3.65
C LEU A 146 2.35 10.51 -2.59
N LEU A 147 2.46 11.79 -2.94
CA LEU A 147 2.90 12.81 -1.98
C LEU A 147 1.93 12.97 -0.80
N LYS A 148 0.62 12.87 -1.04
CA LYS A 148 -0.38 12.88 0.04
C LYS A 148 -0.27 11.66 0.93
N GLN A 149 -0.11 10.48 0.35
CA GLN A 149 0.07 9.23 1.09
C GLN A 149 1.32 9.29 1.97
N ASP A 150 2.44 9.78 1.44
CA ASP A 150 3.66 9.97 2.23
C ASP A 150 3.48 10.96 3.37
N TYR A 151 2.80 12.08 3.13
CA TYR A 151 2.51 13.07 4.15
C TYR A 151 1.69 12.48 5.31
N TYR A 152 0.60 11.78 4.99
CA TYR A 152 -0.25 11.18 6.02
C TYR A 152 0.42 10.00 6.71
N TYR A 153 1.19 9.20 5.98
CA TYR A 153 2.01 8.16 6.61
C TYR A 153 2.97 8.74 7.63
N ALA A 154 3.75 9.75 7.24
CA ALA A 154 4.72 10.38 8.14
C ALA A 154 4.05 11.03 9.35
N LEU A 155 2.89 11.67 9.13
CA LEU A 155 2.10 12.28 10.18
C LEU A 155 1.60 11.26 11.21
N LEU A 156 1.08 10.14 10.74
CA LEU A 156 0.59 9.06 11.61
C LEU A 156 1.74 8.33 12.32
N PHE A 157 2.75 7.90 11.56
CA PHE A 157 3.88 7.13 12.08
C PHE A 157 4.67 7.89 13.15
N ASN A 158 5.09 9.11 12.82
CA ASN A 158 5.87 9.91 13.76
C ASN A 158 4.97 10.48 14.89
N GLY A 159 3.72 10.82 14.58
CA GLY A 159 2.73 11.23 15.57
C GLY A 159 2.51 10.16 16.62
N MET A 160 2.44 8.87 16.22
CA MET A 160 2.34 7.76 17.17
C MET A 160 3.56 7.67 18.10
N SER A 161 4.78 7.76 17.55
CA SER A 161 6.00 7.71 18.35
C SER A 161 6.00 8.81 19.42
N TYR A 162 5.62 10.02 19.02
CA TYR A 162 5.49 11.14 19.94
C TYR A 162 4.41 10.91 21.03
N LEU A 163 3.24 10.41 20.65
CA LEU A 163 2.15 10.11 21.57
C LEU A 163 2.52 9.02 22.59
N PHE A 164 3.31 8.06 22.15
CA PHE A 164 3.83 6.99 23.01
C PHE A 164 4.71 7.55 24.14
N GLU A 165 5.57 8.50 23.81
CA GLU A 165 6.50 9.10 24.77
C GLU A 165 5.82 10.11 25.69
N THR A 166 4.94 10.94 25.14
CA THR A 166 4.38 12.09 25.87
C THR A 166 3.00 11.85 26.47
N ARG A 167 2.23 10.88 25.95
CA ARG A 167 0.83 10.60 26.30
C ARG A 167 -0.12 11.79 26.15
N LYS A 168 0.18 12.73 25.26
CA LYS A 168 -0.60 13.95 25.02
C LYS A 168 -1.29 13.93 23.66
N GLU A 169 -2.41 14.62 23.57
CA GLU A 169 -3.12 15.01 22.32
C GLU A 169 -3.53 13.88 21.35
N MET A 170 -3.95 12.72 21.88
CA MET A 170 -4.38 11.60 21.03
C MET A 170 -5.62 11.90 20.19
N ASP A 171 -6.49 12.82 20.62
CA ASP A 171 -7.75 13.10 19.91
C ASP A 171 -7.55 13.98 18.66
N ARG A 172 -6.42 14.69 18.56
CA ARG A 172 -6.17 15.64 17.48
C ARG A 172 -6.16 14.99 16.11
N TYR A 173 -5.59 13.80 16.00
CA TYR A 173 -5.46 13.11 14.70
C TYR A 173 -6.77 12.49 14.20
N HIS A 174 -7.78 12.33 15.05
CA HIS A 174 -9.11 11.93 14.59
C HIS A 174 -9.71 12.92 13.58
N THR A 175 -9.32 14.19 13.65
CA THR A 175 -9.74 15.22 12.69
C THR A 175 -9.16 15.01 11.30
N LEU A 176 -8.10 14.21 11.16
CA LEU A 176 -7.45 13.90 9.88
C LEU A 176 -8.08 12.71 9.16
N LEU A 177 -8.83 11.86 9.87
CA LEU A 177 -9.43 10.65 9.27
C LEU A 177 -10.29 10.94 8.03
N PRO A 178 -11.09 12.02 7.94
CA PRO A 178 -11.84 12.35 6.73
C PRO A 178 -10.94 12.61 5.51
N GLU A 179 -9.80 13.26 5.70
CA GLU A 179 -8.85 13.55 4.61
C GLU A 179 -8.08 12.30 4.20
N ILE A 180 -7.64 11.51 5.18
CA ILE A 180 -6.99 10.21 4.93
C ILE A 180 -7.93 9.31 4.15
N ASN A 181 -9.22 9.27 4.51
CA ASN A 181 -10.21 8.46 3.82
C ASN A 181 -10.32 8.77 2.32
N LYS A 182 -10.15 10.03 1.92
CA LYS A 182 -10.19 10.43 0.50
C LYS A 182 -9.10 9.78 -0.36
N LEU A 183 -7.97 9.36 0.24
CA LEU A 183 -6.90 8.67 -0.50
C LEU A 183 -7.38 7.36 -1.12
N TYR A 184 -8.34 6.69 -0.47
CA TYR A 184 -8.83 5.37 -0.88
C TYR A 184 -9.84 5.42 -2.03
N THR A 185 -10.35 6.60 -2.38
CA THR A 185 -11.37 6.77 -3.43
C THR A 185 -10.81 6.90 -4.84
N LYS A 186 -9.49 7.10 -4.99
CA LYS A 186 -8.87 7.45 -6.29
C LYS A 186 -8.56 6.25 -7.18
N GLY A 187 -8.60 5.03 -6.64
CA GLY A 187 -8.28 3.82 -7.40
C GLY A 187 -6.79 3.66 -7.73
N ILE A 188 -5.92 4.39 -7.04
CA ILE A 188 -4.46 4.26 -7.11
C ILE A 188 -4.01 3.41 -5.94
N LEU A 189 -3.57 2.19 -6.22
CA LEU A 189 -3.16 1.24 -5.21
C LEU A 189 -1.64 1.07 -5.22
N SER A 190 -0.98 1.77 -4.31
CA SER A 190 0.44 1.68 -4.01
C SER A 190 0.69 0.95 -2.69
N ALA A 191 1.91 0.49 -2.47
CA ALA A 191 2.33 -0.05 -1.17
C ALA A 191 2.13 1.00 -0.05
N ARG A 192 2.43 2.26 -0.31
CA ARG A 192 2.30 3.36 0.66
C ARG A 192 0.86 3.58 1.15
N LEU A 193 -0.15 3.36 0.29
CA LEU A 193 -1.55 3.48 0.69
C LEU A 193 -1.91 2.46 1.78
N TYR A 194 -1.39 1.25 1.69
CA TYR A 194 -1.61 0.23 2.71
C TYR A 194 -0.88 0.55 4.02
N ASP A 195 0.33 1.13 3.94
CA ASP A 195 1.05 1.61 5.11
C ASP A 195 0.25 2.68 5.86
N VAL A 196 -0.39 3.61 5.14
CA VAL A 196 -1.27 4.63 5.75
C VAL A 196 -2.43 3.98 6.50
N ALA A 197 -3.06 2.94 5.94
CA ALA A 197 -4.15 2.22 6.62
C ALA A 197 -3.66 1.54 7.91
N ASP A 198 -2.50 0.90 7.86
CA ASP A 198 -1.92 0.20 9.00
C ASP A 198 -1.56 1.19 10.12
N GLU A 199 -1.00 2.35 9.79
CA GLU A 199 -0.67 3.36 10.78
C GLU A 199 -1.93 4.04 11.36
N ALA A 200 -2.96 4.26 10.56
CA ALA A 200 -4.23 4.78 11.04
C ALA A 200 -4.91 3.81 12.01
N GLU A 201 -4.91 2.51 11.70
CA GLU A 201 -5.41 1.46 12.60
C GLU A 201 -4.68 1.49 13.95
N ARG A 202 -3.34 1.47 13.90
CA ARG A 202 -2.52 1.52 15.11
C ARG A 202 -2.82 2.76 15.95
N TYR A 203 -2.87 3.91 15.28
CA TYR A 203 -3.16 5.16 15.93
C TYR A 203 -4.50 5.13 16.70
N ILE A 204 -5.58 4.65 16.04
CA ILE A 204 -6.89 4.51 16.66
C ILE A 204 -6.87 3.49 17.81
N ALA A 205 -6.19 2.34 17.59
CA ALA A 205 -6.06 1.31 18.61
C ALA A 205 -5.39 1.85 19.87
N TYR A 206 -4.32 2.62 19.74
CA TYR A 206 -3.65 3.26 20.87
C TYR A 206 -4.52 4.30 21.56
N GLY A 207 -5.26 5.11 20.78
CA GLY A 207 -6.20 6.08 21.34
C GLY A 207 -7.24 5.44 22.25
N ILE A 208 -7.85 4.37 21.77
CA ILE A 208 -8.84 3.60 22.54
C ILE A 208 -8.18 2.95 23.77
N ALA A 209 -7.03 2.27 23.59
CA ALA A 209 -6.33 1.60 24.68
C ALA A 209 -5.91 2.59 25.79
N PHE A 210 -5.48 3.78 25.42
CA PHE A 210 -5.11 4.82 26.37
C PHE A 210 -6.31 5.34 27.16
N ARG A 211 -7.43 5.61 26.48
CA ARG A 211 -8.66 6.11 27.10
C ARG A 211 -9.31 5.05 28.00
N ASP A 212 -9.49 3.84 27.50
CA ASP A 212 -10.32 2.81 28.11
C ASP A 212 -9.51 1.83 28.99
N LYS A 213 -8.18 2.02 29.07
CA LYS A 213 -7.24 1.18 29.83
C LYS A 213 -7.29 -0.32 29.48
N LYS A 214 -7.69 -0.65 28.24
CA LYS A 214 -7.75 -2.01 27.71
C LYS A 214 -7.42 -2.01 26.23
N ASN A 215 -6.95 -3.14 25.73
CA ASN A 215 -6.76 -3.33 24.29
C ASN A 215 -8.12 -3.26 23.59
N PRO A 216 -8.24 -2.48 22.50
CA PRO A 216 -9.47 -2.38 21.74
C PRO A 216 -9.74 -3.67 20.98
N SER A 217 -11.02 -4.01 20.81
CA SER A 217 -11.41 -4.96 19.80
C SER A 217 -11.37 -4.33 18.40
N ILE A 218 -11.31 -5.15 17.37
CA ILE A 218 -11.36 -4.66 15.98
C ILE A 218 -12.67 -3.90 15.71
N GLU A 219 -13.77 -4.36 16.32
CA GLU A 219 -15.07 -3.71 16.20
C GLU A 219 -15.07 -2.29 16.80
N ALA A 220 -14.35 -2.08 17.90
CA ALA A 220 -14.20 -0.75 18.51
C ALA A 220 -13.37 0.18 17.60
N ILE A 221 -12.32 -0.33 16.97
CA ILE A 221 -11.51 0.43 16.01
C ILE A 221 -12.39 0.81 14.81
N MET A 222 -13.12 -0.16 14.24
CA MET A 222 -13.99 0.04 13.08
C MET A 222 -15.13 1.02 13.39
N ALA A 223 -15.73 0.94 14.58
CA ALA A 223 -16.76 1.87 15.00
C ALA A 223 -16.25 3.32 15.10
N THR A 224 -14.98 3.51 15.46
CA THR A 224 -14.34 4.83 15.49
C THR A 224 -14.15 5.41 14.09
N MET A 225 -13.89 4.57 13.10
CA MET A 225 -13.74 4.97 11.69
C MET A 225 -15.07 5.26 11.00
N GLY A 226 -16.17 4.70 11.50
CA GLY A 226 -17.50 4.82 10.90
C GLY A 226 -17.58 4.13 9.53
N GLU A 227 -18.59 4.52 8.73
CA GLU A 227 -18.75 4.06 7.35
C GLU A 227 -17.79 4.83 6.43
N SER A 228 -16.65 4.23 6.11
CA SER A 228 -15.60 4.85 5.30
C SER A 228 -14.91 3.83 4.40
N GLU A 229 -14.27 4.29 3.34
CA GLU A 229 -13.44 3.46 2.47
C GLU A 229 -12.29 2.82 3.25
N MET A 230 -11.65 3.57 4.13
CA MET A 230 -10.57 3.06 4.97
C MET A 230 -11.06 1.94 5.90
N ASN A 231 -12.29 2.04 6.43
CA ASN A 231 -12.90 0.96 7.20
C ASN A 231 -13.05 -0.33 6.36
N GLN A 232 -13.43 -0.20 5.09
CA GLN A 232 -13.50 -1.34 4.18
C GLN A 232 -12.12 -1.99 3.98
N TYR A 233 -11.05 -1.19 3.86
CA TYR A 233 -9.68 -1.70 3.79
C TYR A 233 -9.31 -2.50 5.05
N LEU A 234 -9.55 -1.95 6.23
CA LEU A 234 -9.20 -2.61 7.49
C LEU A 234 -10.01 -3.88 7.75
N TYR A 235 -11.30 -3.87 7.41
CA TYR A 235 -12.10 -5.07 7.52
C TYR A 235 -11.63 -6.16 6.53
N THR A 236 -11.24 -5.75 5.33
CA THR A 236 -10.64 -6.63 4.34
C THR A 236 -9.33 -7.25 4.84
N LYS A 237 -8.46 -6.44 5.49
CA LYS A 237 -7.23 -6.90 6.13
C LYS A 237 -7.49 -7.97 7.19
N LEU A 238 -8.50 -7.77 8.05
CA LEU A 238 -8.89 -8.74 9.07
C LEU A 238 -9.28 -10.09 8.45
N ILE A 239 -10.12 -10.06 7.42
CA ILE A 239 -10.58 -11.27 6.73
C ILE A 239 -9.42 -11.95 5.98
N ALA A 240 -8.60 -11.18 5.26
CA ALA A 240 -7.43 -11.69 4.56
C ALA A 240 -6.43 -12.34 5.53
N GLY A 241 -6.22 -11.74 6.70
CA GLY A 241 -5.37 -12.29 7.76
C GLY A 241 -5.83 -13.66 8.24
N SER A 242 -7.13 -13.84 8.48
CA SER A 242 -7.71 -15.15 8.83
C SER A 242 -7.47 -16.19 7.73
N LEU A 243 -7.67 -15.80 6.47
CA LEU A 243 -7.44 -16.70 5.33
C LEU A 243 -5.97 -17.08 5.17
N CYS A 244 -5.05 -16.16 5.40
CA CYS A 244 -3.59 -16.43 5.35
C CYS A 244 -3.14 -17.41 6.45
N THR A 245 -3.88 -17.54 7.55
CA THR A 245 -3.67 -18.57 8.57
C THR A 245 -4.44 -19.86 8.30
N ASN A 246 -4.94 -20.05 7.08
CA ASN A 246 -5.73 -21.19 6.64
C ASN A 246 -7.10 -21.33 7.33
N ASP A 247 -7.61 -20.27 7.96
CA ASP A 247 -8.90 -20.27 8.63
C ASP A 247 -10.04 -19.87 7.65
N THR A 248 -10.47 -20.83 6.84
CA THR A 248 -11.60 -20.63 5.94
C THR A 248 -12.95 -20.62 6.66
N LEU A 249 -13.04 -21.21 7.87
CA LEU A 249 -14.27 -21.21 8.66
C LEU A 249 -14.58 -19.81 9.17
N ALA A 250 -13.59 -19.09 9.72
CA ALA A 250 -13.76 -17.71 10.15
C ALA A 250 -14.26 -16.80 9.00
N PHE A 251 -13.81 -17.06 7.77
CA PHE A 251 -14.34 -16.34 6.60
C PHE A 251 -15.81 -16.65 6.36
N HIS A 252 -16.22 -17.93 6.44
CA HIS A 252 -17.62 -18.30 6.24
C HIS A 252 -18.54 -17.67 7.29
N GLU A 253 -18.12 -17.68 8.55
CA GLU A 253 -18.88 -17.05 9.65
C GLU A 253 -19.04 -15.54 9.45
N LYS A 254 -17.99 -14.86 8.97
CA LYS A 254 -17.99 -13.41 8.76
C LYS A 254 -18.43 -12.97 7.36
N ARG A 255 -18.82 -13.90 6.48
CA ARG A 255 -19.13 -13.64 5.08
C ARG A 255 -20.23 -12.59 4.89
N THR A 256 -21.35 -12.75 5.62
CA THR A 256 -22.47 -11.81 5.54
C THR A 256 -22.06 -10.41 5.97
N GLN A 257 -21.29 -10.31 7.05
CA GLN A 257 -20.77 -9.04 7.54
C GLN A 257 -19.77 -8.44 6.53
N PHE A 258 -18.87 -9.25 5.97
CA PHE A 258 -17.96 -8.81 4.91
C PHE A 258 -18.71 -8.22 3.71
N ASP A 259 -19.72 -8.92 3.21
CA ASP A 259 -20.53 -8.48 2.07
C ASP A 259 -21.35 -7.21 2.39
N SER A 260 -21.69 -6.97 3.68
CA SER A 260 -22.38 -5.77 4.12
C SER A 260 -21.46 -4.55 4.25
N ILE A 261 -20.20 -4.72 4.69
CA ILE A 261 -19.25 -3.65 4.95
C ILE A 261 -18.45 -3.31 3.69
N VAL A 262 -17.87 -4.32 3.03
CA VAL A 262 -16.95 -4.11 1.90
C VAL A 262 -17.72 -3.98 0.60
N LYS A 263 -17.82 -2.77 0.09
CA LYS A 263 -18.49 -2.44 -1.18
C LYS A 263 -17.51 -2.27 -2.34
N MET A 264 -16.26 -1.95 -2.04
CA MET A 264 -15.21 -1.76 -3.07
C MET A 264 -14.91 -3.07 -3.79
N SER A 265 -15.17 -3.09 -5.11
CA SER A 265 -15.08 -4.31 -5.93
C SER A 265 -13.68 -4.94 -5.92
N HIS A 266 -12.62 -4.11 -5.95
CA HIS A 266 -11.24 -4.59 -5.93
C HIS A 266 -10.88 -5.29 -4.61
N LEU A 267 -11.36 -4.81 -3.46
CA LEU A 267 -11.15 -5.45 -2.16
C LEU A 267 -11.87 -6.80 -2.09
N ARG A 268 -13.11 -6.84 -2.56
CA ARG A 268 -13.88 -8.10 -2.63
C ARG A 268 -13.19 -9.13 -3.52
N ALA A 269 -12.72 -8.71 -4.69
CA ALA A 269 -12.02 -9.58 -5.64
C ALA A 269 -10.72 -10.13 -5.03
N GLN A 270 -9.94 -9.30 -4.34
CA GLN A 270 -8.71 -9.73 -3.67
C GLN A 270 -8.96 -10.75 -2.56
N VAL A 271 -9.96 -10.53 -1.69
CA VAL A 271 -10.32 -11.51 -0.65
C VAL A 271 -10.76 -12.83 -1.26
N MET A 272 -11.60 -12.78 -2.32
CA MET A 272 -12.05 -14.00 -3.00
C MET A 272 -10.91 -14.76 -3.65
N GLN A 273 -9.91 -14.06 -4.18
CA GLN A 273 -8.70 -14.68 -4.71
C GLN A 273 -7.92 -15.40 -3.60
N ILE A 274 -7.63 -14.74 -2.47
CA ILE A 274 -6.96 -15.35 -1.31
C ILE A 274 -7.75 -16.57 -0.82
N TYR A 275 -9.06 -16.44 -0.68
CA TYR A 275 -9.94 -17.55 -0.27
C TYR A 275 -9.83 -18.76 -1.20
N ASN A 276 -9.85 -18.54 -2.51
CA ASN A 276 -9.73 -19.62 -3.49
C ASN A 276 -8.36 -20.28 -3.47
N GLN A 277 -7.30 -19.50 -3.29
CA GLN A 277 -5.92 -20.01 -3.15
C GLN A 277 -5.79 -20.87 -1.88
N THR A 278 -6.25 -20.36 -0.73
CA THR A 278 -6.25 -21.08 0.55
C THR A 278 -7.03 -22.39 0.45
N LYS A 279 -8.23 -22.34 -0.15
CA LYS A 279 -9.06 -23.54 -0.36
C LYS A 279 -8.39 -24.57 -1.27
N SER A 280 -7.69 -24.13 -2.30
CA SER A 280 -6.92 -25.01 -3.19
C SER A 280 -5.75 -25.66 -2.45
N TYR A 281 -5.02 -24.88 -1.66
CA TYR A 281 -3.92 -25.37 -0.82
C TYR A 281 -4.40 -26.42 0.20
N LEU A 282 -5.49 -26.16 0.89
CA LEU A 282 -6.05 -27.10 1.87
C LEU A 282 -6.52 -28.42 1.25
N LYS A 283 -6.94 -28.41 -0.02
CA LYS A 283 -7.30 -29.64 -0.75
C LYS A 283 -6.09 -30.46 -1.19
N ASN A 284 -5.00 -29.80 -1.58
CA ASN A 284 -3.79 -30.40 -2.09
C ASN A 284 -2.57 -29.67 -1.48
N PRO A 285 -2.24 -29.92 -0.19
CA PRO A 285 -1.12 -29.24 0.45
C PRO A 285 0.17 -29.66 -0.23
N GLN A 286 0.87 -28.70 -0.85
CA GLN A 286 2.21 -28.90 -1.38
C GLN A 286 3.19 -28.92 -0.20
N PRO A 287 4.18 -29.83 -0.16
CA PRO A 287 5.20 -29.80 0.86
C PRO A 287 5.94 -28.47 0.81
N VAL A 288 6.10 -27.84 1.96
CA VAL A 288 6.93 -26.64 2.09
C VAL A 288 8.37 -27.08 1.85
N SER A 289 8.94 -26.65 0.72
CA SER A 289 10.34 -26.91 0.35
C SER A 289 11.27 -25.96 1.09
#